data_d5d967e300af17725cb167a8d188ba15
#
_entry.id   d5d967e300af17725cb167a8d188ba15
#
_cell.length_a   1.000
_cell.length_b   1.000
_cell.length_c   1.000
_cell.angle_alpha   90.00
_cell.angle_beta   90.00
_cell.angle_gamma   90.00
#
_symmetry.space_group_name_H-M   'P 1'
#
loop_
_entity.id
_entity.type
_entity.pdbx_description
1 polymer ?
#
loop_
_entity_poly.entity_id
_entity_poly.type
_entity_poly.pdbx_seq_one_letter_code
_entity_poly.pdbx_strand_id
1 'polypeptide(L)'
;KTVSGKMLLSVEPGYYEKYCNYYSFENEPYDSRIQRLFGNSKTAWYKTSKIANKNMKTVRIKVWDRTTGGKKYTRHFYVTVNKGLAPSVKKMFKEIYKTKERFPIHDIGCYNWRGNGSASEHCIGTAFDINSNENYMIDNGQILAGSFWKPKKSKYSIPLKCPLVKILNKYGFERGFWGNRKDYMHFSYLGT
;
A
#
# COMPACT_ATOMS: atom_id res chain seq x y z
N LYS A 1 -13.27 -24.41 -5.04
CA LYS A 1 -13.87 -24.61 -3.69
C LYS A 1 -13.77 -23.27 -2.97
N THR A 2 -14.92 -22.69 -2.65
CA THR A 2 -15.00 -21.45 -1.86
C THR A 2 -14.67 -21.81 -0.41
N VAL A 3 -13.55 -21.36 0.10
CA VAL A 3 -13.18 -21.53 1.51
C VAL A 3 -13.91 -20.46 2.31
N SER A 4 -14.77 -20.85 3.25
CA SER A 4 -15.51 -19.91 4.08
C SER A 4 -14.55 -19.10 4.98
N GLY A 5 -14.88 -17.82 5.27
CA GLY A 5 -14.02 -16.92 6.05
C GLY A 5 -13.61 -17.47 7.44
N LYS A 6 -14.37 -18.40 8.03
CA LYS A 6 -14.03 -19.07 9.30
C LYS A 6 -12.81 -20.00 9.21
N MET A 7 -12.50 -20.55 8.04
CA MET A 7 -11.32 -21.42 7.86
C MET A 7 -10.00 -20.63 7.73
N LEU A 8 -10.08 -19.33 7.50
CA LEU A 8 -8.89 -18.48 7.33
C LEU A 8 -8.22 -18.07 8.64
N LEU A 9 -8.96 -18.12 9.77
CA LEU A 9 -8.47 -17.74 11.10
C LEU A 9 -7.47 -18.75 11.72
N SER A 10 -7.36 -19.95 11.17
CA SER A 10 -6.46 -21.01 11.66
C SER A 10 -5.25 -21.27 10.76
N VAL A 11 -5.03 -20.43 9.76
CA VAL A 11 -3.97 -20.65 8.77
C VAL A 11 -2.65 -20.09 9.25
N GLU A 12 -1.59 -20.91 9.21
CA GLU A 12 -0.22 -20.53 9.56
C GLU A 12 0.27 -19.29 8.81
N PRO A 13 1.06 -18.41 9.47
CA PRO A 13 1.71 -17.29 8.80
C PRO A 13 2.49 -17.76 7.57
N GLY A 14 2.22 -17.16 6.42
CA GLY A 14 2.84 -17.55 5.14
C GLY A 14 2.04 -18.56 4.30
N TYR A 15 0.97 -19.13 4.82
CA TYR A 15 0.10 -20.02 4.05
C TYR A 15 -0.41 -19.36 2.76
N TYR A 16 -0.83 -18.11 2.84
CA TYR A 16 -1.28 -17.34 1.68
C TYR A 16 -0.21 -17.17 0.62
N GLU A 17 1.03 -16.98 1.02
CA GLU A 17 2.16 -16.84 0.08
C GLU A 17 2.46 -18.14 -0.65
N LYS A 18 2.28 -19.26 0.02
CA LYS A 18 2.59 -20.60 -0.52
C LYS A 18 1.49 -21.17 -1.41
N TYR A 19 0.22 -20.94 -1.06
CA TYR A 19 -0.92 -21.62 -1.68
C TYR A 19 -1.87 -20.73 -2.46
N CYS A 20 -1.83 -19.41 -2.30
CA CYS A 20 -2.80 -18.48 -2.88
C CYS A 20 -2.25 -17.64 -4.02
N ASN A 21 -1.67 -18.24 -5.05
CA ASN A 21 -1.33 -17.53 -6.30
C ASN A 21 -2.55 -16.86 -6.98
N TYR A 22 -3.75 -17.18 -6.54
CA TYR A 22 -5.03 -16.73 -7.08
C TYR A 22 -5.88 -15.95 -6.07
N TYR A 23 -5.38 -15.71 -4.85
CA TYR A 23 -6.17 -15.06 -3.81
C TYR A 23 -6.08 -13.55 -3.92
N SER A 24 -7.25 -12.91 -3.99
CA SER A 24 -7.36 -11.47 -3.80
C SER A 24 -7.46 -11.19 -2.29
N PHE A 25 -6.64 -10.29 -1.78
CA PHE A 25 -6.71 -9.81 -0.38
C PHE A 25 -7.75 -8.68 -0.21
N GLU A 26 -8.44 -8.30 -1.28
CA GLU A 26 -9.40 -7.19 -1.31
C GLU A 26 -10.48 -7.30 -0.25
N ASN A 27 -10.95 -8.52 0.01
CA ASN A 27 -12.00 -8.78 0.99
C ASN A 27 -11.50 -9.58 2.21
N GLU A 28 -10.20 -9.58 2.48
CA GLU A 28 -9.64 -10.26 3.64
C GLU A 28 -10.10 -9.55 4.93
N PRO A 29 -10.70 -10.25 5.92
CA PRO A 29 -11.11 -9.65 7.18
C PRO A 29 -9.96 -8.98 7.92
N TYR A 30 -10.25 -7.88 8.62
CA TYR A 30 -9.26 -7.11 9.37
C TYR A 30 -8.48 -7.98 10.36
N ASP A 31 -9.16 -8.82 11.14
CA ASP A 31 -8.51 -9.70 12.13
C ASP A 31 -7.54 -10.69 11.48
N SER A 32 -7.84 -11.17 10.28
CA SER A 32 -6.94 -12.04 9.51
C SER A 32 -5.69 -11.28 9.05
N ARG A 33 -5.83 -10.02 8.64
CA ARG A 33 -4.70 -9.15 8.28
C ARG A 33 -3.79 -8.91 9.47
N ILE A 34 -4.38 -8.59 10.64
CA ILE A 34 -3.64 -8.39 11.90
C ILE A 34 -2.92 -9.68 12.32
N GLN A 35 -3.62 -10.81 12.32
CA GLN A 35 -3.04 -12.11 12.67
C GLN A 35 -1.83 -12.44 11.78
N ARG A 36 -1.95 -12.22 10.49
CA ARG A 36 -0.88 -12.49 9.53
C ARG A 36 0.36 -11.61 9.73
N LEU A 37 0.16 -10.34 10.08
CA LEU A 37 1.25 -9.36 10.22
C LEU A 37 1.91 -9.39 11.60
N PHE A 38 1.15 -9.66 12.65
CA PHE A 38 1.58 -9.49 14.03
C PHE A 38 1.56 -10.78 14.87
N GLY A 39 1.06 -11.90 14.29
CA GLY A 39 0.94 -13.18 14.98
C GLY A 39 -0.15 -13.22 16.06
N ASN A 40 -1.00 -12.21 16.11
CA ASN A 40 -2.16 -12.13 17.03
C ASN A 40 -3.22 -11.21 16.40
N SER A 41 -4.48 -11.33 16.86
CA SER A 41 -5.60 -10.52 16.37
C SER A 41 -5.88 -9.26 17.21
N LYS A 42 -5.06 -8.96 18.22
CA LYS A 42 -5.35 -7.92 19.21
C LYS A 42 -4.51 -6.66 19.07
N THR A 43 -3.31 -6.76 18.48
CA THR A 43 -2.34 -5.67 18.49
C THR A 43 -1.75 -5.45 17.09
N ALA A 44 -2.07 -4.32 16.50
CA ALA A 44 -1.57 -3.92 15.18
C ALA A 44 -0.35 -2.98 15.26
N TRP A 45 0.24 -2.72 16.43
CA TRP A 45 1.21 -1.65 16.62
C TRP A 45 2.47 -2.15 17.34
N TYR A 46 3.59 -1.48 17.07
CA TYR A 46 4.87 -1.74 17.74
C TYR A 46 5.13 -0.71 18.83
N LYS A 47 5.58 -1.18 20.01
CA LYS A 47 5.84 -0.31 21.17
C LYS A 47 7.05 0.61 20.98
N THR A 48 8.04 0.21 20.18
CA THR A 48 9.29 0.96 19.99
C THR A 48 9.76 0.87 18.55
N SER A 49 10.56 1.88 18.10
CA SER A 49 11.22 1.85 16.80
C SER A 49 12.11 0.62 16.60
N LYS A 50 12.78 0.17 17.66
CA LYS A 50 13.62 -1.04 17.62
C LYS A 50 12.82 -2.29 17.25
N ILE A 51 11.62 -2.45 17.85
CA ILE A 51 10.70 -3.56 17.53
C ILE A 51 10.13 -3.39 16.12
N ALA A 52 9.69 -2.19 15.78
CA ALA A 52 9.18 -1.89 14.44
C ALA A 52 10.22 -2.23 13.37
N ASN A 53 11.44 -1.71 13.48
CA ASN A 53 12.52 -1.95 12.52
C ASN A 53 12.85 -3.44 12.32
N LYS A 54 12.81 -4.27 13.38
CA LYS A 54 12.99 -5.73 13.29
C LYS A 54 11.89 -6.42 12.47
N ASN A 55 10.73 -5.77 12.33
CA ASN A 55 9.59 -6.29 11.57
C ASN A 55 9.44 -5.64 10.20
N MET A 56 10.40 -4.81 9.79
CA MET A 56 10.44 -4.23 8.45
C MET A 56 11.38 -5.01 7.53
N LYS A 57 11.11 -4.90 6.24
CA LYS A 57 11.97 -5.41 5.17
C LYS A 57 11.97 -4.43 4.01
N THR A 58 13.17 -4.04 3.59
CA THR A 58 13.33 -3.24 2.37
C THR A 58 13.24 -4.15 1.15
N VAL A 59 12.40 -3.76 0.20
CA VAL A 59 12.19 -4.45 -1.07
C VAL A 59 12.55 -3.53 -2.22
N ARG A 60 13.24 -4.08 -3.22
CA ARG A 60 13.47 -3.38 -4.49
C ARG A 60 12.26 -3.61 -5.37
N ILE A 61 11.64 -2.51 -5.83
CA ILE A 61 10.51 -2.52 -6.76
C ILE A 61 10.91 -1.85 -8.07
N LYS A 62 10.24 -2.22 -9.15
CA LYS A 62 10.42 -1.69 -10.49
C LYS A 62 9.15 -0.99 -10.92
N VAL A 63 9.26 0.24 -11.38
CA VAL A 63 8.13 1.07 -11.78
C VAL A 63 8.43 1.78 -13.10
N TRP A 64 7.41 2.35 -13.72
CA TRP A 64 7.55 3.32 -14.80
C TRP A 64 7.67 4.71 -14.22
N ASP A 65 8.51 5.54 -14.83
CA ASP A 65 8.59 6.97 -14.59
C ASP A 65 8.72 7.72 -15.92
N ARG A 66 8.80 9.05 -15.89
CA ARG A 66 8.88 9.91 -17.08
C ARG A 66 10.05 10.86 -16.98
N THR A 67 10.79 11.03 -18.09
CA THR A 67 11.75 12.12 -18.25
C THR A 67 11.03 13.46 -18.31
N THR A 68 11.75 14.56 -18.18
CA THR A 68 11.23 15.93 -18.38
C THR A 68 10.54 16.09 -19.73
N GLY A 69 11.09 15.46 -20.81
CA GLY A 69 10.49 15.42 -22.14
C GLY A 69 9.33 14.43 -22.29
N GLY A 70 8.87 13.80 -21.19
CA GLY A 70 7.68 12.95 -21.16
C GLY A 70 7.90 11.50 -21.61
N LYS A 71 9.12 11.10 -22.01
CA LYS A 71 9.44 9.71 -22.37
C LYS A 71 9.40 8.81 -21.14
N LYS A 72 8.69 7.69 -21.23
CA LYS A 72 8.63 6.69 -20.14
C LYS A 72 9.94 5.91 -20.07
N TYR A 73 10.42 5.69 -18.84
CA TYR A 73 11.59 4.85 -18.57
C TYR A 73 11.37 4.01 -17.32
N THR A 74 12.19 3.00 -17.11
CA THR A 74 12.18 2.15 -15.93
C THR A 74 12.94 2.82 -14.80
N ARG A 75 12.29 2.92 -13.63
CA ARG A 75 12.90 3.36 -12.38
C ARG A 75 12.82 2.28 -11.32
N HIS A 76 13.74 2.29 -10.38
CA HIS A 76 13.74 1.38 -9.24
C HIS A 76 13.66 2.18 -7.95
N PHE A 77 12.84 1.72 -7.02
CA PHE A 77 12.80 2.21 -5.65
C PHE A 77 13.14 1.09 -4.66
N TYR A 78 13.71 1.48 -3.53
CA TYR A 78 13.87 0.65 -2.36
C TYR A 78 12.84 1.10 -1.34
N VAL A 79 11.83 0.28 -1.07
CA VAL A 79 10.72 0.62 -0.19
C VAL A 79 10.75 -0.30 1.02
N THR A 80 10.74 0.29 2.21
CA THR A 80 10.71 -0.45 3.46
C THR A 80 9.25 -0.69 3.85
N VAL A 81 8.87 -1.95 4.00
CA VAL A 81 7.50 -2.40 4.28
C VAL A 81 7.49 -3.38 5.43
N ASN A 82 6.32 -3.66 6.02
CA ASN A 82 6.18 -4.77 6.95
C ASN A 82 6.69 -6.08 6.32
N LYS A 83 7.51 -6.84 7.06
CA LYS A 83 8.13 -8.07 6.54
C LYS A 83 7.10 -9.10 6.07
N GLY A 84 5.91 -9.15 6.70
CA GLY A 84 4.81 -10.02 6.31
C GLY A 84 4.17 -9.64 4.98
N LEU A 85 4.31 -8.38 4.53
CA LEU A 85 3.81 -7.91 3.24
C LEU A 85 4.87 -7.94 2.13
N ALA A 86 6.15 -8.09 2.47
CA ALA A 86 7.25 -7.92 1.52
C ALA A 86 7.14 -8.82 0.25
N PRO A 87 6.77 -10.11 0.33
CA PRO A 87 6.57 -10.94 -0.86
C PRO A 87 5.39 -10.48 -1.71
N SER A 88 4.25 -10.16 -1.08
CA SER A 88 3.04 -9.65 -1.77
C SER A 88 3.31 -8.32 -2.46
N VAL A 89 4.03 -7.40 -1.81
CA VAL A 89 4.43 -6.11 -2.38
C VAL A 89 5.31 -6.29 -3.61
N LYS A 90 6.28 -7.21 -3.59
CA LYS A 90 7.09 -7.52 -4.78
C LYS A 90 6.24 -8.03 -5.95
N LYS A 91 5.29 -8.93 -5.69
CA LYS A 91 4.36 -9.45 -6.71
C LYS A 91 3.47 -8.33 -7.26
N MET A 92 2.90 -7.51 -6.38
CA MET A 92 2.04 -6.37 -6.69
C MET A 92 2.74 -5.38 -7.63
N PHE A 93 3.93 -4.90 -7.29
CA PHE A 93 4.67 -3.97 -8.14
C PHE A 93 5.17 -4.60 -9.44
N LYS A 94 5.46 -5.91 -9.47
CA LYS A 94 5.73 -6.64 -10.71
C LYS A 94 4.51 -6.67 -11.62
N GLU A 95 3.31 -6.81 -11.08
CA GLU A 95 2.05 -6.78 -11.82
C GLU A 95 1.74 -5.36 -12.33
N ILE A 96 1.88 -4.34 -11.47
CA ILE A 96 1.73 -2.91 -11.83
C ILE A 96 2.67 -2.56 -12.98
N TYR A 97 3.94 -2.94 -12.90
CA TYR A 97 4.92 -2.66 -13.95
C TYR A 97 4.56 -3.26 -15.31
N LYS A 98 3.85 -4.39 -15.34
CA LYS A 98 3.43 -5.09 -16.56
C LYS A 98 2.16 -4.50 -17.21
N THR A 99 1.47 -3.57 -16.54
CA THR A 99 0.25 -2.98 -17.10
C THR A 99 0.56 -2.21 -18.39
N LYS A 100 -0.36 -2.28 -19.37
CA LYS A 100 -0.26 -1.51 -20.63
C LYS A 100 -0.29 0.00 -20.39
N GLU A 101 -0.94 0.45 -19.31
CA GLU A 101 -1.01 1.85 -18.90
C GLU A 101 0.36 2.43 -18.60
N ARG A 102 1.26 1.64 -18.00
CA ARG A 102 2.59 2.09 -17.57
C ARG A 102 2.48 3.38 -16.75
N PHE A 103 1.62 3.36 -15.72
CA PHE A 103 1.40 4.53 -14.85
C PHE A 103 2.73 4.99 -14.24
N PRO A 104 3.10 6.29 -14.36
CA PRO A 104 4.38 6.77 -13.86
C PRO A 104 4.34 6.99 -12.35
N ILE A 105 5.38 6.52 -11.67
CA ILE A 105 5.61 6.70 -10.23
C ILE A 105 6.98 7.35 -10.06
N HIS A 106 7.00 8.60 -9.60
CA HIS A 106 8.25 9.32 -9.34
C HIS A 106 8.55 9.47 -7.85
N ASP A 107 7.55 9.21 -7.00
CA ASP A 107 7.65 9.24 -5.55
C ASP A 107 6.82 8.12 -4.92
N ILE A 108 7.40 7.43 -3.93
CA ILE A 108 6.73 6.38 -3.16
C ILE A 108 7.34 6.24 -1.78
N GLY A 109 6.51 6.31 -0.75
CA GLY A 109 6.85 6.06 0.64
C GLY A 109 6.01 4.94 1.24
N CYS A 110 6.52 4.31 2.31
CA CYS A 110 5.75 3.35 3.10
C CYS A 110 6.12 3.47 4.58
N TYR A 111 7.14 2.77 5.07
CA TYR A 111 7.50 2.79 6.48
C TYR A 111 8.14 4.13 6.89
N ASN A 112 7.55 4.74 7.93
CA ASN A 112 8.07 5.93 8.59
C ASN A 112 7.67 5.92 10.07
N TRP A 113 8.61 5.66 10.97
CA TRP A 113 8.35 5.64 12.40
C TRP A 113 8.04 7.04 12.93
N ARG A 114 6.87 7.22 13.56
CA ARG A 114 6.37 8.49 14.10
C ARG A 114 6.17 8.49 15.61
N GLY A 115 6.74 7.50 16.31
CA GLY A 115 6.59 7.34 17.75
C GLY A 115 5.54 6.32 18.17
N ASN A 116 5.58 5.96 19.46
CA ASN A 116 4.58 5.09 20.07
C ASN A 116 3.24 5.83 20.17
N GLY A 117 2.15 5.12 19.89
CA GLY A 117 0.79 5.70 19.93
C GLY A 117 0.36 6.43 18.64
N SER A 118 1.23 6.51 17.63
CA SER A 118 0.80 7.01 16.32
C SER A 118 -0.18 6.06 15.66
N ALA A 119 -1.34 6.57 15.25
CA ALA A 119 -2.36 5.80 14.52
C ALA A 119 -2.02 5.62 13.03
N SER A 120 -0.87 6.13 12.55
CA SER A 120 -0.50 6.04 11.15
C SER A 120 0.05 4.66 10.78
N GLU A 121 -0.52 4.02 9.77
CA GLU A 121 -0.03 2.74 9.23
C GLU A 121 1.40 2.81 8.67
N HIS A 122 1.91 4.00 8.37
CA HIS A 122 3.32 4.17 8.02
C HIS A 122 4.25 3.73 9.16
N CYS A 123 3.83 3.87 10.43
CA CYS A 123 4.61 3.41 11.58
C CYS A 123 4.83 1.90 11.63
N ILE A 124 4.00 1.15 10.93
CA ILE A 124 4.03 -0.32 10.90
C ILE A 124 4.30 -0.88 9.49
N GLY A 125 4.54 0.01 8.52
CA GLY A 125 4.91 -0.36 7.15
C GLY A 125 3.81 -1.06 6.36
N THR A 126 2.54 -0.66 6.57
CA THR A 126 1.35 -1.26 5.95
C THR A 126 0.56 -0.29 5.07
N ALA A 127 1.08 0.92 4.83
CA ALA A 127 0.48 1.87 3.90
C ALA A 127 1.52 2.43 2.93
N PHE A 128 1.08 2.80 1.73
CA PHE A 128 1.86 3.48 0.71
C PHE A 128 1.32 4.87 0.44
N ASP A 129 2.22 5.85 0.32
CA ASP A 129 1.95 7.12 -0.34
C ASP A 129 2.63 7.12 -1.71
N ILE A 130 1.87 7.40 -2.78
CA ILE A 130 2.35 7.36 -4.17
C ILE A 130 2.14 8.72 -4.81
N ASN A 131 3.22 9.32 -5.37
CA ASN A 131 3.21 10.62 -6.04
C ASN A 131 2.53 11.69 -5.17
N SER A 132 3.01 11.86 -3.96
CA SER A 132 2.33 12.61 -2.89
C SER A 132 1.96 14.04 -3.28
N ASN A 133 2.82 14.72 -4.03
CA ASN A 133 2.57 16.10 -4.44
C ASN A 133 1.36 16.24 -5.38
N GLU A 134 1.15 15.30 -6.30
CA GLU A 134 0.09 15.30 -7.31
C GLU A 134 -1.17 14.54 -6.87
N ASN A 135 -1.18 14.05 -5.63
CA ASN A 135 -2.27 13.27 -5.05
C ASN A 135 -2.52 13.72 -3.61
N TYR A 136 -2.91 14.97 -3.46
CA TYR A 136 -3.07 15.62 -2.17
C TYR A 136 -3.98 14.85 -1.19
N MET A 137 -3.80 15.13 0.11
CA MET A 137 -4.80 14.86 1.14
C MET A 137 -5.62 16.12 1.38
N ILE A 138 -6.94 15.99 1.34
CA ILE A 138 -7.88 17.09 1.60
C ILE A 138 -8.91 16.64 2.63
N ASP A 139 -9.27 17.55 3.54
CA ASP A 139 -10.32 17.33 4.53
C ASP A 139 -11.18 18.60 4.64
N ASN A 140 -12.50 18.48 4.49
CA ASN A 140 -13.44 19.60 4.50
C ASN A 140 -13.01 20.78 3.61
N GLY A 141 -12.43 20.51 2.45
CA GLY A 141 -11.95 21.52 1.50
C GLY A 141 -10.55 22.08 1.78
N GLN A 142 -9.95 21.76 2.93
CA GLN A 142 -8.59 22.18 3.27
C GLN A 142 -7.56 21.14 2.82
N ILE A 143 -6.53 21.56 2.09
CA ILE A 143 -5.39 20.71 1.72
C ILE A 143 -4.50 20.54 2.95
N LEU A 144 -4.30 19.28 3.38
CA LEU A 144 -3.48 18.92 4.53
C LEU A 144 -2.08 18.43 4.11
N ALA A 145 -1.93 17.84 2.92
CA ALA A 145 -0.67 17.37 2.37
C ALA A 145 -0.74 17.31 0.84
N GLY A 146 0.42 17.40 0.18
CA GLY A 146 0.49 17.46 -1.29
C GLY A 146 0.03 18.80 -1.82
N SER A 147 -0.11 18.91 -3.14
CA SER A 147 -0.45 20.22 -3.76
C SER A 147 -1.78 20.18 -4.51
N PHE A 148 -2.07 19.10 -5.21
CA PHE A 148 -3.29 18.98 -6.03
C PHE A 148 -3.65 17.52 -6.35
N TRP A 149 -4.86 17.36 -6.88
CA TRP A 149 -5.28 16.13 -7.55
C TRP A 149 -6.03 16.48 -8.84
N LYS A 150 -5.38 16.24 -10.00
CA LYS A 150 -5.88 16.62 -11.33
C LYS A 150 -5.58 15.52 -12.36
N PRO A 151 -6.22 14.32 -12.28
CA PRO A 151 -5.86 13.16 -13.09
C PRO A 151 -6.06 13.33 -14.61
N LYS A 152 -6.90 14.30 -15.04
CA LYS A 152 -7.06 14.64 -16.45
C LYS A 152 -5.93 15.54 -17.00
N LYS A 153 -5.21 16.25 -16.12
CA LYS A 153 -4.16 17.22 -16.49
C LYS A 153 -2.75 16.72 -16.12
N SER A 154 -2.59 16.13 -14.93
CA SER A 154 -1.31 15.59 -14.46
C SER A 154 -1.22 14.09 -14.74
N LYS A 155 -0.11 13.66 -15.32
CA LYS A 155 0.17 12.23 -15.56
C LYS A 155 0.53 11.46 -14.29
N TYR A 156 0.85 12.17 -13.20
CA TYR A 156 1.19 11.61 -11.89
C TYR A 156 0.01 11.59 -10.91
N SER A 157 -1.08 12.35 -11.20
CA SER A 157 -2.30 12.24 -10.40
C SER A 157 -3.01 10.93 -10.69
N ILE A 158 -3.24 10.13 -9.66
CA ILE A 158 -3.82 8.79 -9.76
C ILE A 158 -5.33 8.88 -9.94
N PRO A 159 -5.90 8.42 -11.06
CA PRO A 159 -7.35 8.40 -11.25
C PRO A 159 -8.08 7.56 -10.18
N LEU A 160 -9.37 7.80 -9.97
CA LEU A 160 -10.17 6.97 -9.05
C LEU A 160 -10.22 5.51 -9.48
N LYS A 161 -10.30 5.28 -10.79
CA LYS A 161 -10.33 3.94 -11.40
C LYS A 161 -9.24 3.85 -12.45
N CYS A 162 -8.23 3.04 -12.21
CA CYS A 162 -7.17 2.73 -13.17
C CYS A 162 -6.53 1.38 -12.82
N PRO A 163 -5.74 0.78 -13.72
CA PRO A 163 -5.06 -0.50 -13.46
C PRO A 163 -4.21 -0.51 -12.20
N LEU A 164 -3.49 0.59 -11.90
CA LEU A 164 -2.73 0.74 -10.66
C LEU A 164 -3.62 0.54 -9.42
N VAL A 165 -4.72 1.29 -9.31
CA VAL A 165 -5.65 1.20 -8.17
C VAL A 165 -6.26 -0.19 -8.06
N LYS A 166 -6.70 -0.77 -9.19
CA LYS A 166 -7.25 -2.12 -9.24
C LYS A 166 -6.28 -3.17 -8.69
N ILE A 167 -4.98 -3.06 -9.04
CA ILE A 167 -3.97 -4.00 -8.55
C ILE A 167 -3.70 -3.75 -7.06
N LEU A 168 -3.57 -2.50 -6.61
CA LEU A 168 -3.41 -2.20 -5.18
C LEU A 168 -4.53 -2.80 -4.36
N ASN A 169 -5.80 -2.59 -4.76
CA ASN A 169 -6.97 -3.17 -4.09
C ASN A 169 -6.93 -4.72 -4.08
N LYS A 170 -6.59 -5.35 -5.22
CA LYS A 170 -6.42 -6.81 -5.31
C LYS A 170 -5.46 -7.36 -4.24
N TYR A 171 -4.45 -6.59 -3.88
CA TYR A 171 -3.48 -6.94 -2.83
C TYR A 171 -3.86 -6.39 -1.44
N GLY A 172 -5.09 -5.90 -1.28
CA GLY A 172 -5.66 -5.46 -0.01
C GLY A 172 -5.33 -4.02 0.38
N PHE A 173 -4.71 -3.25 -0.51
CA PHE A 173 -4.40 -1.83 -0.26
C PHE A 173 -5.52 -0.95 -0.81
N GLU A 174 -6.33 -0.39 0.08
CA GLU A 174 -7.44 0.47 -0.26
C GLU A 174 -7.06 1.95 -0.14
N ARG A 175 -7.64 2.79 -0.99
CA ARG A 175 -7.35 4.22 -0.97
C ARG A 175 -7.90 4.88 0.28
N GLY A 176 -7.14 5.80 0.86
CA GLY A 176 -7.46 6.55 2.09
C GLY A 176 -8.63 7.51 1.97
N PHE A 177 -9.84 6.97 1.85
CA PHE A 177 -11.06 7.77 1.77
C PHE A 177 -11.94 7.53 3.01
N TRP A 178 -11.91 8.48 3.94
CA TRP A 178 -12.63 8.42 5.22
C TRP A 178 -13.60 9.60 5.35
N GLY A 179 -14.87 9.40 5.05
CA GLY A 179 -15.86 10.46 5.11
C GLY A 179 -15.50 11.67 4.23
N ASN A 180 -15.34 12.83 4.83
CA ASN A 180 -14.94 14.06 4.13
C ASN A 180 -13.45 14.12 3.80
N ARG A 181 -12.62 13.37 4.54
CA ARG A 181 -11.19 13.25 4.25
C ARG A 181 -10.96 12.37 3.04
N LYS A 182 -10.23 12.89 2.08
CA LYS A 182 -9.79 12.18 0.87
C LYS A 182 -8.27 12.29 0.75
N ASP A 183 -7.59 11.19 0.99
CA ASP A 183 -6.14 11.08 0.82
C ASP A 183 -5.84 10.32 -0.47
N TYR A 184 -5.58 11.07 -1.54
CA TYR A 184 -5.44 10.51 -2.87
C TYR A 184 -4.10 9.81 -3.09
N MET A 185 -3.06 10.11 -2.28
CA MET A 185 -1.77 9.44 -2.33
C MET A 185 -1.77 8.11 -1.57
N HIS A 186 -2.61 8.01 -0.52
CA HIS A 186 -2.55 6.98 0.50
C HIS A 186 -3.30 5.71 0.11
N PHE A 187 -2.61 4.58 0.25
CA PHE A 187 -3.17 3.25 0.07
C PHE A 187 -2.87 2.41 1.31
N SER A 188 -3.91 2.10 2.06
CA SER A 188 -3.89 1.48 3.38
C SER A 188 -4.23 0.00 3.30
N TYR A 189 -3.47 -0.84 4.01
CA TYR A 189 -3.73 -2.27 4.12
C TYR A 189 -4.68 -2.59 5.28
N LEU A 190 -4.70 -1.77 6.34
CA LEU A 190 -5.54 -1.95 7.52
C LEU A 190 -6.73 -0.98 7.58
N GLY A 191 -6.80 -0.01 6.68
CA GLY A 191 -7.95 0.88 6.56
C GLY A 191 -7.87 2.15 7.40
N THR A 192 -6.66 2.57 7.87
CA THR A 192 -6.48 3.77 8.72
C THR A 192 -5.54 4.81 8.14
#